data_752132500dc6bc178a5ebb5311a23f71
#
_entry.id   752132500dc6bc178a5ebb5311a23f71
#
_cell.length_a   1.000
_cell.length_b   1.000
_cell.length_c   1.000
_cell.angle_alpha   90.00
_cell.angle_beta   90.00
_cell.angle_gamma   90.00
#
_symmetry.space_group_name_H-M   'P 1'
#
loop_
_entity.id
_entity.type
_entity.pdbx_description
1 polymer ?
#
loop_
_entity_poly.entity_id
_entity_poly.type
_entity_poly.pdbx_seq_one_letter_code
_entity_poly.pdbx_strand_id
1 'polypeptide(L)'
;MTLLIGTDDGLYRVGDVPFERDDAERVLDCEVVTAVKSWDHAEGVFVASSTGAYHSLDGGETWEDLGVPLGDRFWHAGQSEVWSILATADGALYAGTNDPYIFRSVDDGETWTELKGFRDLPSRGHWESPIDPHYARLRALEVVPGRPDRLIAGVEAGGIHLTDDAGQTWTDRRDTIVDDVHQILPVSEDVWLAATGYLDHNLENLGLGHAVGEGGLWRTTDAGESWSRIDAGNDFSYVRRVFVHDGTVFFCGGEEAPPAWVNDDHEVALFESTNFGRDFERVSFPGEPHEIVETWAVHDGDVICGSGLFDVPDQRDDVEGRIMRRSDDGAYETVGRVDANVSRIEVVSA
;
A
#
# COMPACT_ATOMS: atom_id res chain seq x y z
N MET A 1 -12.95 -20.18 1.03
CA MET A 1 -12.50 -18.77 1.23
C MET A 1 -12.78 -17.99 -0.03
N THR A 2 -12.89 -16.69 0.04
CA THR A 2 -13.11 -15.83 -1.12
C THR A 2 -11.89 -14.92 -1.27
N LEU A 3 -11.41 -14.74 -2.49
CA LEU A 3 -10.34 -13.80 -2.80
C LEU A 3 -10.94 -12.52 -3.40
N LEU A 4 -10.60 -11.38 -2.82
CA LEU A 4 -10.87 -10.06 -3.36
C LEU A 4 -9.61 -9.52 -4.03
N ILE A 5 -9.75 -9.03 -5.25
CA ILE A 5 -8.66 -8.58 -6.11
C ILE A 5 -8.92 -7.13 -6.48
N GLY A 6 -8.19 -6.22 -5.84
CA GLY A 6 -8.21 -4.80 -6.17
C GLY A 6 -7.29 -4.49 -7.34
N THR A 7 -7.78 -3.73 -8.29
CA THR A 7 -7.10 -3.41 -9.55
C THR A 7 -7.17 -1.92 -9.87
N ASP A 8 -6.59 -1.52 -10.99
CA ASP A 8 -6.76 -0.21 -11.63
C ASP A 8 -8.02 -0.12 -12.53
N ASP A 9 -8.90 -1.11 -12.45
CA ASP A 9 -10.21 -1.17 -13.12
C ASP A 9 -11.30 -1.74 -12.19
N GLY A 10 -11.23 -1.49 -10.88
CA GLY A 10 -12.22 -1.90 -9.90
C GLY A 10 -11.81 -3.06 -9.02
N LEU A 11 -12.78 -3.56 -8.24
CA LEU A 11 -12.60 -4.69 -7.35
C LEU A 11 -13.26 -5.93 -7.95
N TYR A 12 -12.50 -7.01 -8.00
CA TYR A 12 -12.97 -8.32 -8.46
C TYR A 12 -13.04 -9.30 -7.29
N ARG A 13 -13.97 -10.26 -7.41
CA ARG A 13 -14.20 -11.32 -6.44
C ARG A 13 -14.13 -12.67 -7.13
N VAL A 14 -13.42 -13.63 -6.52
CA VAL A 14 -13.38 -15.01 -6.94
C VAL A 14 -13.62 -15.93 -5.75
N GLY A 15 -14.28 -17.08 -5.99
CA GLY A 15 -14.66 -18.00 -4.93
C GLY A 15 -13.49 -18.81 -4.37
N ASP A 16 -12.45 -19.06 -5.15
CA ASP A 16 -11.29 -19.88 -4.76
C ASP A 16 -10.12 -19.69 -5.73
N VAL A 17 -8.96 -20.26 -5.42
CA VAL A 17 -7.81 -20.40 -6.31
C VAL A 17 -7.47 -21.87 -6.50
N PRO A 18 -7.09 -22.37 -7.70
CA PRO A 18 -6.97 -21.62 -8.95
C PRO A 18 -8.33 -21.24 -9.56
N PHE A 19 -8.34 -20.21 -10.40
CA PHE A 19 -9.52 -19.74 -11.11
C PHE A 19 -9.20 -19.39 -12.57
N GLU A 20 -10.22 -19.47 -13.42
CA GLU A 20 -10.15 -18.96 -14.80
C GLU A 20 -10.57 -17.49 -14.83
N ARG A 21 -10.15 -16.75 -15.85
CA ARG A 21 -10.44 -15.30 -15.98
C ARG A 21 -11.93 -14.97 -15.87
N ASP A 22 -12.79 -15.78 -16.49
CA ASP A 22 -14.24 -15.57 -16.50
C ASP A 22 -14.91 -15.85 -15.13
N ASP A 23 -14.18 -16.44 -14.17
CA ASP A 23 -14.64 -16.65 -12.80
C ASP A 23 -14.51 -15.40 -11.92
N ALA A 24 -13.74 -14.40 -12.37
CA ALA A 24 -13.54 -13.16 -11.67
C ALA A 24 -14.70 -12.19 -11.92
N GLU A 25 -15.55 -12.01 -10.92
CA GLU A 25 -16.69 -11.10 -10.97
C GLU A 25 -16.29 -9.69 -10.48
N ARG A 26 -16.57 -8.66 -11.26
CA ARG A 26 -16.38 -7.27 -10.83
C ARG A 26 -17.52 -6.87 -9.88
N VAL A 27 -17.19 -6.63 -8.61
CA VAL A 27 -18.15 -6.38 -7.53
C VAL A 27 -18.18 -4.93 -7.04
N LEU A 28 -17.20 -4.11 -7.40
CA LEU A 28 -17.18 -2.68 -7.13
C LEU A 28 -16.64 -1.92 -8.34
N ASP A 29 -17.41 -0.97 -8.83
CA ASP A 29 -17.06 -0.13 -9.99
C ASP A 29 -16.32 1.12 -9.50
N CYS A 30 -15.01 1.14 -9.71
CA CYS A 30 -14.12 2.27 -9.45
C CYS A 30 -12.90 2.17 -10.37
N GLU A 31 -12.20 3.29 -10.60
CA GLU A 31 -11.02 3.25 -11.49
C GLU A 31 -9.80 2.60 -10.82
N VAL A 32 -9.58 2.86 -9.52
CA VAL A 32 -8.42 2.32 -8.79
C VAL A 32 -8.83 1.88 -7.40
N VAL A 33 -8.46 0.67 -7.03
CA VAL A 33 -8.53 0.18 -5.65
C VAL A 33 -7.17 0.41 -4.98
N THR A 34 -7.16 1.20 -3.93
CA THR A 34 -5.95 1.62 -3.21
C THR A 34 -5.67 0.77 -1.97
N ALA A 35 -6.70 0.21 -1.34
CA ALA A 35 -6.61 -0.75 -0.25
C ALA A 35 -7.81 -1.70 -0.22
N VAL A 36 -7.55 -2.96 0.14
CA VAL A 36 -8.56 -3.94 0.56
C VAL A 36 -8.05 -4.52 1.85
N LYS A 37 -8.86 -4.47 2.92
CA LYS A 37 -8.43 -4.90 4.25
C LYS A 37 -9.55 -5.55 5.05
N SER A 38 -9.21 -6.61 5.77
CA SER A 38 -10.01 -7.19 6.84
C SER A 38 -9.20 -7.31 8.13
N TRP A 39 -9.86 -7.38 9.26
CA TRP A 39 -9.23 -7.53 10.58
C TRP A 39 -10.07 -8.45 11.46
N ASP A 40 -9.44 -9.27 12.27
CA ASP A 40 -10.13 -10.16 13.21
C ASP A 40 -11.01 -9.43 14.24
N HIS A 41 -10.72 -8.15 14.47
CA HIS A 41 -11.45 -7.31 15.44
C HIS A 41 -12.52 -6.41 14.81
N ALA A 42 -12.66 -6.41 13.49
CA ALA A 42 -13.65 -5.65 12.75
C ALA A 42 -14.45 -6.59 11.85
N GLU A 43 -15.78 -6.45 11.86
CA GLU A 43 -16.64 -7.29 11.02
C GLU A 43 -16.55 -6.86 9.55
N GLY A 44 -16.47 -7.84 8.65
CA GLY A 44 -16.49 -7.61 7.21
C GLY A 44 -15.15 -7.21 6.61
N VAL A 45 -15.22 -6.62 5.43
CA VAL A 45 -14.08 -6.18 4.64
C VAL A 45 -14.26 -4.74 4.18
N PHE A 46 -13.16 -4.01 4.16
CA PHE A 46 -13.10 -2.57 3.85
C PHE A 46 -12.29 -2.33 2.58
N VAL A 47 -12.76 -1.43 1.75
CA VAL A 47 -12.08 -1.00 0.53
C VAL A 47 -11.87 0.51 0.55
N ALA A 48 -10.67 0.94 0.20
CA ALA A 48 -10.39 2.31 -0.19
C ALA A 48 -10.14 2.36 -1.70
N SER A 49 -10.62 3.41 -2.35
CA SER A 49 -10.57 3.53 -3.81
C SER A 49 -10.56 4.98 -4.28
N SER A 50 -10.42 5.16 -5.60
CA SER A 50 -10.55 6.46 -6.27
C SER A 50 -11.94 7.10 -6.14
N THR A 51 -12.97 6.34 -5.73
CA THR A 51 -14.34 6.85 -5.61
C THR A 51 -14.83 6.97 -4.17
N GLY A 52 -14.07 6.51 -3.18
CA GLY A 52 -14.43 6.56 -1.77
C GLY A 52 -13.93 5.38 -0.96
N ALA A 53 -14.51 5.20 0.22
CA ALA A 53 -14.31 4.03 1.05
C ALA A 53 -15.60 3.24 1.19
N TYR A 54 -15.49 1.92 1.16
CA TYR A 54 -16.64 1.02 1.14
C TYR A 54 -16.47 -0.10 2.16
N HIS A 55 -17.59 -0.63 2.62
CA HIS A 55 -17.66 -1.74 3.57
C HIS A 55 -18.61 -2.83 3.05
N SER A 56 -18.23 -4.08 3.24
CA SER A 56 -19.04 -5.26 2.92
C SER A 56 -19.11 -6.19 4.13
N LEU A 57 -20.31 -6.68 4.43
CA LEU A 57 -20.57 -7.66 5.49
C LEU A 57 -20.86 -9.07 4.94
N ASP A 58 -20.88 -9.24 3.64
CA ASP A 58 -21.25 -10.48 2.94
C ASP A 58 -20.10 -11.09 2.12
N GLY A 59 -18.86 -10.83 2.54
CA GLY A 59 -17.66 -11.34 1.87
C GLY A 59 -17.40 -10.72 0.51
N GLY A 60 -17.80 -9.46 0.32
CA GLY A 60 -17.55 -8.67 -0.88
C GLY A 60 -18.58 -8.85 -1.99
N GLU A 61 -19.78 -9.39 -1.69
CA GLU A 61 -20.86 -9.47 -2.68
C GLU A 61 -21.54 -8.13 -2.88
N THR A 62 -21.79 -7.40 -1.78
CA THR A 62 -22.38 -6.05 -1.82
C THR A 62 -21.57 -5.06 -1.00
N TRP A 63 -21.65 -3.79 -1.38
CA TRP A 63 -20.82 -2.72 -0.82
C TRP A 63 -21.67 -1.52 -0.40
N GLU A 64 -21.40 -1.03 0.81
CA GLU A 64 -21.95 0.21 1.34
C GLU A 64 -20.89 1.29 1.29
N ASP A 65 -21.23 2.48 0.76
CA ASP A 65 -20.35 3.66 0.78
C ASP A 65 -20.34 4.24 2.21
N LEU A 66 -19.14 4.34 2.78
CA LEU A 66 -18.92 4.89 4.11
C LEU A 66 -18.99 6.43 4.17
N GLY A 67 -19.19 7.10 3.04
CA GLY A 67 -19.42 8.53 2.99
C GLY A 67 -18.24 9.38 3.50
N VAL A 68 -17.01 8.98 3.29
CA VAL A 68 -15.82 9.78 3.65
C VAL A 68 -15.94 11.16 3.00
N PRO A 69 -15.80 12.29 3.76
CA PRO A 69 -16.09 13.63 3.25
C PRO A 69 -14.97 14.16 2.34
N LEU A 70 -14.94 13.68 1.12
CA LEU A 70 -13.94 14.04 0.11
C LEU A 70 -14.08 15.48 -0.42
N GLY A 71 -15.26 16.06 -0.43
CA GLY A 71 -15.57 17.48 -0.66
C GLY A 71 -14.89 18.15 -1.87
N ASP A 72 -15.28 19.41 -2.16
CA ASP A 72 -14.68 20.24 -3.23
C ASP A 72 -13.22 20.70 -2.96
N ARG A 73 -12.60 20.22 -1.89
CA ARG A 73 -11.25 20.59 -1.47
C ARG A 73 -10.15 19.98 -2.33
N PHE A 74 -10.47 18.90 -3.01
CA PHE A 74 -9.55 18.03 -3.76
C PHE A 74 -9.56 18.36 -5.26
N TRP A 75 -9.44 19.63 -5.61
CA TRP A 75 -9.72 20.13 -6.96
C TRP A 75 -8.59 19.97 -7.97
N HIS A 76 -7.47 19.40 -7.60
CA HIS A 76 -6.39 19.16 -8.54
C HIS A 76 -6.57 17.79 -9.19
N ALA A 77 -6.76 17.75 -10.52
CA ALA A 77 -7.00 16.57 -11.37
C ALA A 77 -8.39 15.89 -11.29
N GLY A 78 -9.38 16.44 -10.56
CA GLY A 78 -10.77 15.95 -10.64
C GLY A 78 -11.05 14.64 -9.92
N GLN A 79 -10.12 14.13 -9.11
CA GLN A 79 -10.26 12.87 -8.39
C GLN A 79 -9.95 13.07 -6.91
N SER A 80 -10.96 12.83 -6.09
CA SER A 80 -10.80 12.71 -4.64
C SER A 80 -10.69 11.24 -4.32
N GLU A 81 -9.52 10.82 -3.81
CA GLU A 81 -9.24 9.41 -3.58
C GLU A 81 -9.06 9.13 -2.10
N VAL A 82 -9.64 8.04 -1.61
CA VAL A 82 -9.23 7.45 -0.34
C VAL A 82 -8.05 6.50 -0.62
N TRP A 83 -6.91 6.76 0.01
CA TRP A 83 -5.69 5.97 -0.22
C TRP A 83 -5.45 4.91 0.83
N SER A 84 -5.96 5.12 2.03
CA SER A 84 -5.83 4.17 3.13
C SER A 84 -7.09 4.12 3.97
N ILE A 85 -7.41 2.94 4.48
CA ILE A 85 -8.48 2.69 5.44
C ILE A 85 -7.92 1.86 6.59
N LEU A 86 -8.34 2.13 7.81
CA LEU A 86 -7.95 1.43 9.02
C LEU A 86 -9.15 1.29 9.94
N ALA A 87 -9.39 0.08 10.44
CA ALA A 87 -10.27 -0.16 11.58
C ALA A 87 -9.44 -0.48 12.81
N THR A 88 -9.82 0.05 13.96
CA THR A 88 -9.17 -0.22 15.25
C THR A 88 -10.03 -1.09 16.14
N ALA A 89 -9.42 -1.77 17.12
CA ALA A 89 -10.10 -2.73 17.99
C ALA A 89 -11.17 -2.10 18.90
N ASP A 90 -11.19 -0.78 19.06
CA ASP A 90 -12.24 -0.04 19.78
C ASP A 90 -13.40 0.40 18.85
N GLY A 91 -13.36 -0.04 17.58
CA GLY A 91 -14.41 0.21 16.58
C GLY A 91 -14.26 1.54 15.84
N ALA A 92 -13.18 2.29 16.03
CA ALA A 92 -12.96 3.50 15.24
C ALA A 92 -12.46 3.17 13.85
N LEU A 93 -12.97 3.89 12.83
CA LEU A 93 -12.49 3.86 11.46
C LEU A 93 -11.67 5.11 11.17
N TYR A 94 -10.62 4.95 10.37
CA TYR A 94 -9.81 6.05 9.89
C TYR A 94 -9.67 5.94 8.38
N ALA A 95 -9.80 7.06 7.68
CA ALA A 95 -9.61 7.16 6.24
C ALA A 95 -8.54 8.22 5.93
N GLY A 96 -7.55 7.83 5.15
CA GLY A 96 -6.48 8.71 4.65
C GLY A 96 -6.64 9.00 3.17
N THR A 97 -6.43 10.26 2.76
CA THR A 97 -6.73 10.72 1.40
C THR A 97 -5.49 11.16 0.64
N ASN A 98 -5.63 11.33 -0.68
CA ASN A 98 -4.74 12.18 -1.43
C ASN A 98 -5.22 13.64 -1.25
N ASP A 99 -4.28 14.57 -1.35
CA ASP A 99 -4.15 15.72 -0.48
C ASP A 99 -4.32 15.21 0.96
N PRO A 100 -3.23 14.88 1.65
CA PRO A 100 -3.25 13.97 2.80
C PRO A 100 -3.96 14.58 4.00
N TYR A 101 -5.20 14.16 4.17
CA TYR A 101 -6.02 14.36 5.36
C TYR A 101 -6.27 13.01 6.02
N ILE A 102 -6.53 13.02 7.31
CA ILE A 102 -7.04 11.86 8.04
C ILE A 102 -8.40 12.21 8.59
N PHE A 103 -9.38 11.39 8.28
CA PHE A 103 -10.71 11.43 8.86
C PHE A 103 -10.90 10.27 9.81
N ARG A 104 -11.63 10.49 10.91
CA ARG A 104 -11.99 9.48 11.91
C ARG A 104 -13.50 9.39 12.06
N SER A 105 -14.02 8.18 12.08
CA SER A 105 -15.39 7.85 12.48
C SER A 105 -15.37 6.99 13.74
N VAL A 106 -16.43 7.09 14.56
CA VAL A 106 -16.68 6.26 15.76
C VAL A 106 -18.10 5.70 15.78
N ASP A 107 -18.78 5.74 14.65
CA ASP A 107 -20.15 5.33 14.41
C ASP A 107 -20.29 4.58 13.08
N ASP A 108 -19.35 3.64 12.84
CA ASP A 108 -19.33 2.73 11.68
C ASP A 108 -19.34 3.44 10.32
N GLY A 109 -18.81 4.66 10.24
CA GLY A 109 -18.74 5.45 9.01
C GLY A 109 -19.94 6.37 8.80
N GLU A 110 -20.94 6.43 9.73
CA GLU A 110 -22.08 7.34 9.58
C GLU A 110 -21.65 8.82 9.60
N THR A 111 -20.68 9.16 10.46
CA THR A 111 -20.11 10.51 10.49
C THR A 111 -18.60 10.50 10.60
N TRP A 112 -17.96 11.51 9.98
CA TRP A 112 -16.51 11.64 9.93
C TRP A 112 -16.02 12.97 10.48
N THR A 113 -14.95 12.94 11.24
CA THR A 113 -14.28 14.12 11.78
C THR A 113 -12.84 14.19 11.27
N GLU A 114 -12.45 15.34 10.70
CA GLU A 114 -11.07 15.60 10.28
C GLU A 114 -10.15 15.69 11.51
N LEU A 115 -9.02 14.98 11.48
CA LEU A 115 -7.96 15.06 12.47
C LEU A 115 -7.03 16.24 12.20
N LYS A 116 -7.39 17.41 12.69
CA LYS A 116 -6.68 18.68 12.39
C LYS A 116 -5.24 18.68 12.87
N GLY A 117 -4.90 17.94 13.94
CA GLY A 117 -3.53 17.81 14.43
C GLY A 117 -2.57 17.27 13.37
N PHE A 118 -3.04 16.39 12.50
CA PHE A 118 -2.25 15.90 11.36
C PHE A 118 -2.03 16.98 10.30
N ARG A 119 -3.07 17.71 9.95
CA ARG A 119 -2.98 18.80 9.00
C ARG A 119 -2.05 19.93 9.46
N ASP A 120 -2.00 20.18 10.77
CA ASP A 120 -1.28 21.30 11.37
C ASP A 120 0.19 20.95 11.70
N LEU A 121 0.71 19.81 11.21
CA LEU A 121 2.11 19.40 11.36
C LEU A 121 3.07 20.43 10.75
N PRO A 122 4.23 20.69 11.39
CA PRO A 122 5.19 21.68 10.92
C PRO A 122 5.71 21.42 9.51
N SER A 123 5.90 20.14 9.12
CA SER A 123 6.39 19.76 7.80
C SER A 123 5.33 19.82 6.69
N ARG A 124 4.04 20.04 7.03
CA ARG A 124 2.93 19.99 6.07
C ARG A 124 3.16 20.82 4.80
N GLY A 125 3.78 21.98 4.92
CA GLY A 125 4.09 22.85 3.79
C GLY A 125 5.19 22.35 2.84
N HIS A 126 5.78 21.17 3.16
CA HIS A 126 6.83 20.53 2.38
C HIS A 126 6.40 19.16 1.83
N TRP A 127 5.13 18.80 1.95
CA TRP A 127 4.60 17.56 1.41
C TRP A 127 4.19 17.77 -0.04
N GLU A 128 5.11 17.47 -0.92
CA GLU A 128 4.93 17.68 -2.35
C GLU A 128 5.36 16.43 -3.11
N SER A 129 4.50 15.92 -3.98
CA SER A 129 4.90 14.87 -4.90
C SER A 129 5.84 15.44 -5.96
N PRO A 130 6.89 14.72 -6.35
CA PRO A 130 7.80 15.16 -7.39
C PRO A 130 7.17 15.23 -8.79
N ILE A 131 6.11 14.44 -8.99
CA ILE A 131 5.40 14.39 -10.28
C ILE A 131 4.35 15.50 -10.35
N ASP A 132 3.70 15.81 -9.22
CA ASP A 132 2.73 16.89 -9.09
C ASP A 132 2.92 17.53 -7.70
N PRO A 133 3.44 18.77 -7.59
CA PRO A 133 3.71 19.42 -6.32
C PRO A 133 2.47 19.65 -5.44
N HIS A 134 1.30 19.35 -5.94
CA HIS A 134 0.04 19.43 -5.20
C HIS A 134 -0.50 18.07 -4.76
N TYR A 135 0.27 16.98 -4.94
CA TYR A 135 -0.26 15.61 -4.91
C TYR A 135 0.50 14.68 -3.95
N ALA A 136 0.58 15.05 -2.68
CA ALA A 136 1.01 14.10 -1.67
C ALA A 136 -0.12 13.11 -1.34
N ARG A 137 0.21 11.85 -1.04
CA ARG A 137 -0.76 10.78 -0.79
C ARG A 137 -0.53 10.13 0.56
N LEU A 138 -1.59 9.95 1.35
CA LEU A 138 -1.52 9.18 2.58
C LEU A 138 -1.61 7.68 2.26
N ARG A 139 -0.49 7.08 1.88
CA ARG A 139 -0.44 5.68 1.42
C ARG A 139 -0.50 4.65 2.54
N ALA A 140 0.01 4.98 3.72
CA ALA A 140 0.04 4.09 4.86
C ALA A 140 -0.67 4.72 6.05
N LEU A 141 -1.57 3.96 6.66
CA LEU A 141 -2.19 4.29 7.94
C LEU A 141 -2.36 2.97 8.70
N GLU A 142 -1.60 2.83 9.79
CA GLU A 142 -1.51 1.57 10.53
C GLU A 142 -1.59 1.81 12.05
N VAL A 143 -2.12 0.84 12.77
CA VAL A 143 -2.06 0.80 14.23
C VAL A 143 -0.86 -0.03 14.68
N VAL A 144 -0.16 0.43 15.71
CA VAL A 144 0.99 -0.30 16.25
C VAL A 144 0.49 -1.48 17.10
N PRO A 145 0.97 -2.72 16.86
CA PRO A 145 0.59 -3.88 17.65
C PRO A 145 0.84 -3.65 19.15
N GLY A 146 -0.17 -3.91 19.98
CA GLY A 146 -0.11 -3.68 21.42
C GLY A 146 -0.31 -2.23 21.88
N ARG A 147 -0.46 -1.29 20.94
CA ARG A 147 -0.64 0.15 21.25
C ARG A 147 -1.84 0.69 20.44
N PRO A 148 -3.07 0.43 20.87
CA PRO A 148 -4.29 0.76 20.09
C PRO A 148 -4.46 2.26 19.81
N ASP A 149 -3.91 3.14 20.66
CA ASP A 149 -3.95 4.59 20.47
C ASP A 149 -2.78 5.13 19.64
N ARG A 150 -1.78 4.28 19.34
CA ARG A 150 -0.65 4.67 18.51
C ARG A 150 -0.89 4.32 17.06
N LEU A 151 -1.02 5.36 16.23
CA LEU A 151 -1.13 5.23 14.79
C LEU A 151 0.12 5.76 14.10
N ILE A 152 0.42 5.17 12.96
CA ILE A 152 1.49 5.58 12.07
C ILE A 152 0.86 6.02 10.75
N ALA A 153 1.20 7.21 10.29
CA ALA A 153 0.84 7.72 8.97
C ALA A 153 2.09 7.84 8.10
N GLY A 154 2.07 7.21 6.94
CA GLY A 154 3.11 7.33 5.90
C GLY A 154 2.57 8.11 4.72
N VAL A 155 3.25 9.19 4.39
CA VAL A 155 2.90 10.10 3.30
C VAL A 155 3.92 9.97 2.18
N GLU A 156 3.46 9.65 0.98
CA GLU A 156 4.30 9.74 -0.23
C GLU A 156 4.68 11.19 -0.46
N ALA A 157 6.01 11.45 -0.41
CA ALA A 157 6.65 12.76 -0.37
C ALA A 157 6.29 13.62 0.87
N GLY A 158 6.06 12.97 2.03
CA GLY A 158 5.80 13.65 3.30
C GLY A 158 6.42 12.96 4.52
N GLY A 159 6.92 11.72 4.35
CA GLY A 159 7.57 10.96 5.40
C GLY A 159 6.61 10.29 6.38
N ILE A 160 7.09 10.03 7.60
CA ILE A 160 6.36 9.30 8.64
C ILE A 160 5.92 10.26 9.75
N HIS A 161 4.71 10.03 10.25
CA HIS A 161 4.14 10.80 11.38
C HIS A 161 3.45 9.85 12.35
N LEU A 162 3.50 10.18 13.64
CA LEU A 162 3.00 9.34 14.73
C LEU A 162 2.00 10.10 15.60
N THR A 163 1.02 9.36 16.11
CA THR A 163 0.17 9.80 17.23
C THR A 163 0.15 8.73 18.31
N ASP A 164 0.06 9.15 19.58
CA ASP A 164 -0.10 8.29 20.75
C ASP A 164 -1.47 8.47 21.43
N ASP A 165 -2.38 9.25 20.82
CA ASP A 165 -3.65 9.64 21.38
C ASP A 165 -4.82 9.51 20.38
N ALA A 166 -4.76 8.46 19.54
CA ALA A 166 -5.77 8.14 18.53
C ALA A 166 -6.00 9.30 17.52
N GLY A 167 -4.94 10.05 17.21
CA GLY A 167 -4.94 11.10 16.19
C GLY A 167 -5.28 12.50 16.65
N GLN A 168 -5.41 12.74 17.97
CA GLN A 168 -5.69 14.09 18.48
C GLN A 168 -4.47 15.00 18.29
N THR A 169 -3.27 14.49 18.62
CA THR A 169 -2.00 15.18 18.37
C THR A 169 -1.04 14.29 17.58
N TRP A 170 -0.16 14.91 16.80
CA TRP A 170 0.77 14.21 15.93
C TRP A 170 2.19 14.69 16.14
N THR A 171 3.12 13.75 16.09
CA THR A 171 4.57 14.00 16.09
C THR A 171 5.10 13.88 14.67
N ASP A 172 5.79 14.91 14.23
CA ASP A 172 6.45 14.98 12.94
C ASP A 172 7.75 14.16 12.95
N ARG A 173 7.85 13.15 12.09
CA ARG A 173 9.00 12.26 11.95
C ARG A 173 9.54 12.24 10.52
N ARG A 174 9.22 13.26 9.73
CA ARG A 174 9.59 13.34 8.32
C ARG A 174 11.08 13.08 8.06
N ASP A 175 11.94 13.60 8.90
CA ASP A 175 13.39 13.56 8.69
C ASP A 175 14.07 12.28 9.20
N THR A 176 13.30 11.27 9.64
CA THR A 176 13.88 10.02 10.18
C THR A 176 14.15 8.97 9.12
N ILE A 177 13.50 9.05 7.97
CA ILE A 177 13.60 8.14 6.83
C ILE A 177 13.41 8.94 5.53
N VAL A 178 13.68 8.33 4.38
CA VAL A 178 13.31 8.88 3.06
C VAL A 178 11.81 9.20 3.04
N ASP A 179 11.44 10.38 2.55
CA ASP A 179 10.07 10.90 2.66
C ASP A 179 9.07 10.37 1.61
N ASP A 180 9.54 9.61 0.61
CA ASP A 180 8.69 8.90 -0.35
C ASP A 180 8.23 7.54 0.21
N VAL A 181 7.29 7.59 1.17
CA VAL A 181 6.85 6.40 1.92
C VAL A 181 5.65 5.76 1.22
N HIS A 182 5.86 4.52 0.74
CA HIS A 182 4.83 3.73 0.07
C HIS A 182 4.04 2.83 1.01
N GLN A 183 4.73 2.21 1.98
CA GLN A 183 4.09 1.36 2.99
C GLN A 183 4.87 1.40 4.29
N ILE A 184 4.15 1.26 5.40
CA ILE A 184 4.70 0.95 6.71
C ILE A 184 4.01 -0.32 7.19
N LEU A 185 4.79 -1.27 7.68
CA LEU A 185 4.31 -2.53 8.24
C LEU A 185 4.82 -2.68 9.68
N PRO A 186 4.02 -2.35 10.69
CA PRO A 186 4.35 -2.61 12.09
C PRO A 186 4.26 -4.11 12.36
N VAL A 187 5.41 -4.73 12.69
CA VAL A 187 5.50 -6.16 13.03
C VAL A 187 5.32 -6.38 14.53
N SER A 188 5.76 -5.43 15.32
CA SER A 188 5.60 -5.40 16.78
C SER A 188 5.55 -3.96 17.28
N GLU A 189 5.50 -3.76 18.60
CA GLU A 189 5.50 -2.42 19.20
C GLU A 189 6.70 -1.57 18.74
N ASP A 190 7.90 -2.16 18.66
CA ASP A 190 9.14 -1.44 18.37
C ASP A 190 9.74 -1.76 16.99
N VAL A 191 9.31 -2.84 16.33
CA VAL A 191 9.88 -3.31 15.06
C VAL A 191 8.92 -3.06 13.92
N TRP A 192 9.31 -2.20 12.99
CA TRP A 192 8.53 -1.90 11.80
C TRP A 192 9.38 -2.02 10.55
N LEU A 193 8.75 -2.31 9.43
CA LEU A 193 9.33 -2.26 8.10
C LEU A 193 8.71 -1.10 7.33
N ALA A 194 9.49 -0.46 6.47
CA ALA A 194 8.99 0.57 5.56
C ALA A 194 9.53 0.33 4.15
N ALA A 195 8.62 0.36 3.19
CA ALA A 195 8.93 0.38 1.76
C ALA A 195 8.90 1.83 1.28
N THR A 196 9.96 2.26 0.61
CA THR A 196 10.09 3.63 0.11
C THR A 196 10.55 3.63 -1.34
N GLY A 197 10.10 4.67 -2.05
CA GLY A 197 10.71 5.06 -3.31
C GLY A 197 11.86 6.04 -3.10
N TYR A 198 12.27 6.67 -4.18
CA TYR A 198 13.19 7.78 -4.14
C TYR A 198 12.76 8.87 -5.13
N LEU A 199 13.12 10.09 -4.82
CA LEU A 199 12.96 11.19 -5.72
C LEU A 199 14.25 11.40 -6.51
N ASP A 200 14.18 11.43 -7.83
CA ASP A 200 15.34 11.67 -8.69
C ASP A 200 16.06 12.96 -8.26
N HIS A 201 17.39 12.87 -8.08
CA HIS A 201 18.28 14.00 -7.77
C HIS A 201 18.18 15.17 -8.77
N ASN A 202 17.62 14.96 -9.96
CA ASN A 202 17.37 16.03 -10.91
C ASN A 202 16.30 17.02 -10.45
N LEU A 203 15.44 16.66 -9.50
CA LEU A 203 14.43 17.54 -8.92
C LEU A 203 15.02 18.55 -7.93
N GLU A 204 16.18 18.28 -7.35
CA GLU A 204 16.93 19.29 -6.57
C GLU A 204 17.23 20.55 -7.40
N ASN A 205 17.48 20.37 -8.71
CA ASN A 205 17.73 21.48 -9.64
C ASN A 205 16.48 22.32 -9.93
N LEU A 206 15.29 21.81 -9.60
CA LEU A 206 14.02 22.53 -9.75
C LEU A 206 13.59 23.23 -8.43
N GLY A 207 14.40 23.14 -7.38
CA GLY A 207 14.08 23.73 -6.07
C GLY A 207 12.98 22.95 -5.31
N LEU A 208 12.66 21.77 -5.75
CA LEU A 208 11.72 20.83 -5.13
C LEU A 208 12.50 19.88 -4.21
N GLY A 209 13.42 20.41 -3.43
CA GLY A 209 14.31 19.63 -2.63
C GLY A 209 13.67 19.10 -1.37
N HIS A 210 13.77 17.77 -1.10
CA HIS A 210 14.08 17.29 0.27
C HIS A 210 14.16 15.78 0.44
N ALA A 211 13.86 14.95 -0.55
CA ALA A 211 14.15 13.53 -0.46
C ALA A 211 15.61 13.28 -0.88
N VAL A 212 16.52 13.50 0.00
CA VAL A 212 17.92 13.16 -0.21
C VAL A 212 18.18 11.82 0.44
N GLY A 213 17.95 10.76 -0.30
CA GLY A 213 18.22 9.40 0.17
C GLY A 213 17.91 8.37 -0.91
N GLU A 214 18.62 7.28 -0.87
CA GLU A 214 18.26 6.11 -1.65
C GLU A 214 17.00 5.50 -1.05
N GLY A 215 15.96 5.23 -1.85
CA GLY A 215 14.81 4.45 -1.44
C GLY A 215 15.18 3.01 -1.11
N GLY A 216 14.20 2.16 -0.87
CA GLY A 216 14.44 0.76 -0.59
C GLY A 216 13.57 0.20 0.53
N LEU A 217 14.03 -0.91 1.11
CA LEU A 217 13.41 -1.54 2.26
C LEU A 217 14.15 -1.17 3.55
N TRP A 218 13.43 -0.62 4.51
CA TRP A 218 13.96 -0.13 5.77
C TRP A 218 13.37 -0.86 6.96
N ARG A 219 14.12 -0.90 8.04
CA ARG A 219 13.69 -1.45 9.34
C ARG A 219 14.05 -0.51 10.47
N THR A 220 13.11 -0.29 11.38
CA THR A 220 13.35 0.24 12.72
C THR A 220 13.24 -0.86 13.76
N THR A 221 13.91 -0.70 14.89
CA THR A 221 13.80 -1.54 16.09
C THR A 221 13.59 -0.71 17.36
N ASP A 222 13.27 0.57 17.20
CA ASP A 222 13.07 1.57 18.23
C ASP A 222 11.85 2.45 17.99
N ALA A 223 10.78 1.83 17.43
CA ALA A 223 9.50 2.48 17.15
C ALA A 223 9.61 3.74 16.26
N GLY A 224 10.48 3.69 15.24
CA GLY A 224 10.63 4.74 14.25
C GLY A 224 11.54 5.90 14.66
N GLU A 225 12.29 5.79 15.77
CA GLU A 225 13.28 6.80 16.14
C GLU A 225 14.47 6.79 15.20
N SER A 226 14.90 5.60 14.77
CA SER A 226 15.95 5.43 13.78
C SER A 226 15.64 4.29 12.81
N TRP A 227 16.18 4.38 11.60
CA TRP A 227 15.96 3.42 10.54
C TRP A 227 17.27 2.93 9.95
N SER A 228 17.27 1.67 9.55
CA SER A 228 18.38 1.05 8.84
C SER A 228 17.86 0.41 7.55
N ARG A 229 18.49 0.70 6.43
CA ARG A 229 18.21 0.04 5.16
C ARG A 229 18.63 -1.43 5.26
N ILE A 230 17.75 -2.36 4.89
CA ILE A 230 17.97 -3.80 5.05
C ILE A 230 17.99 -4.59 3.74
N ASP A 231 17.64 -4.00 2.62
CA ASP A 231 17.77 -4.61 1.28
C ASP A 231 19.20 -4.82 0.81
N ALA A 232 20.15 -4.52 1.68
CA ALA A 232 21.58 -4.82 1.72
C ALA A 232 22.30 -4.83 0.35
N GLY A 233 22.47 -3.64 -0.22
CA GLY A 233 23.35 -3.45 -1.36
C GLY A 233 22.75 -3.89 -2.71
N ASN A 234 21.44 -4.05 -2.76
CA ASN A 234 20.71 -4.16 -4.01
C ASN A 234 20.58 -2.76 -4.63
N ASP A 235 20.75 -2.68 -5.94
CA ASP A 235 20.49 -1.46 -6.71
C ASP A 235 18.98 -1.17 -6.82
N PHE A 236 18.11 -2.03 -6.23
CA PHE A 236 16.65 -1.89 -6.22
C PHE A 236 16.20 -0.89 -5.17
N SER A 237 16.24 0.37 -5.56
CA SER A 237 15.96 1.51 -4.67
C SER A 237 14.49 1.94 -4.62
N TYR A 238 13.64 1.38 -5.48
CA TYR A 238 12.21 1.68 -5.52
C TYR A 238 11.40 0.47 -5.05
N VAL A 239 11.00 0.47 -3.78
CA VAL A 239 10.21 -0.61 -3.16
C VAL A 239 8.81 -0.09 -2.85
N ARG A 240 7.77 -0.77 -3.37
CA ARG A 240 6.39 -0.36 -3.16
C ARG A 240 5.73 -1.03 -1.97
N ARG A 241 6.04 -2.31 -1.74
CA ARG A 241 5.40 -3.12 -0.72
C ARG A 241 6.35 -4.11 -0.07
N VAL A 242 6.05 -4.43 1.17
CA VAL A 242 6.68 -5.49 1.95
C VAL A 242 5.60 -6.33 2.61
N PHE A 243 5.84 -7.62 2.70
CA PHE A 243 4.95 -8.57 3.37
C PHE A 243 5.77 -9.47 4.30
N VAL A 244 5.18 -9.88 5.41
CA VAL A 244 5.80 -10.81 6.37
C VAL A 244 4.82 -11.93 6.68
N HIS A 245 5.26 -13.16 6.47
CA HIS A 245 4.52 -14.35 6.84
C HIS A 245 5.48 -15.41 7.38
N ASP A 246 5.17 -16.00 8.55
CA ASP A 246 5.95 -17.03 9.24
C ASP A 246 7.46 -16.71 9.33
N GLY A 247 7.78 -15.45 9.62
CA GLY A 247 9.15 -14.96 9.76
C GLY A 247 9.89 -14.73 8.44
N THR A 248 9.29 -15.05 7.30
CA THR A 248 9.80 -14.70 5.98
C THR A 248 9.33 -13.31 5.58
N VAL A 249 10.26 -12.50 5.09
CA VAL A 249 10.01 -11.17 4.53
C VAL A 249 10.03 -11.26 3.02
N PHE A 250 9.02 -10.71 2.38
CA PHE A 250 8.87 -10.65 0.93
C PHE A 250 8.82 -9.18 0.51
N PHE A 251 9.53 -8.81 -0.56
CA PHE A 251 9.34 -7.54 -1.23
C PHE A 251 9.63 -7.64 -2.72
N CYS A 252 9.03 -6.75 -3.48
CA CYS A 252 9.38 -6.56 -4.88
C CYS A 252 9.84 -5.11 -5.08
N GLY A 253 10.89 -4.91 -5.84
CA GLY A 253 11.45 -3.59 -6.09
C GLY A 253 11.98 -3.45 -7.50
N GLY A 254 12.13 -2.19 -7.93
CA GLY A 254 12.76 -1.79 -9.19
C GLY A 254 14.03 -1.00 -8.95
N GLU A 255 14.93 -1.01 -9.92
CA GLU A 255 16.15 -0.18 -9.91
C GLU A 255 15.82 1.31 -9.97
N GLU A 256 14.72 1.65 -10.67
CA GLU A 256 14.25 3.00 -10.90
C GLU A 256 12.75 3.12 -10.55
N ALA A 257 12.21 4.33 -10.58
CA ALA A 257 10.78 4.59 -10.43
C ALA A 257 9.97 4.07 -11.65
N PRO A 258 8.67 3.73 -11.50
CA PRO A 258 7.87 3.08 -12.55
C PRO A 258 7.93 3.68 -13.95
N PRO A 259 7.98 5.01 -14.16
CA PRO A 259 8.09 5.55 -15.51
C PRO A 259 9.34 5.13 -16.28
N ALA A 260 10.40 4.70 -15.56
CA ALA A 260 11.62 4.20 -16.20
C ALA A 260 11.56 2.71 -16.56
N TRP A 261 10.61 1.94 -15.97
CA TRP A 261 10.50 0.49 -16.19
C TRP A 261 10.08 0.10 -17.61
N VAL A 262 9.54 1.04 -18.39
CA VAL A 262 9.26 0.83 -19.82
C VAL A 262 10.51 0.70 -20.69
N ASN A 263 11.69 0.97 -20.12
CA ASN A 263 12.97 0.84 -20.81
C ASN A 263 13.61 -0.51 -20.44
N ASP A 264 14.05 -1.26 -21.42
CA ASP A 264 14.68 -2.60 -21.27
C ASP A 264 15.96 -2.60 -20.39
N ASP A 265 16.44 -1.43 -19.99
CA ASP A 265 17.68 -1.26 -19.23
C ASP A 265 17.46 -1.32 -17.69
N HIS A 266 16.20 -1.39 -17.22
CA HIS A 266 15.88 -1.40 -15.78
C HIS A 266 15.20 -2.70 -15.35
N GLU A 267 15.66 -3.26 -14.25
CA GLU A 267 15.14 -4.51 -13.72
C GLU A 267 14.11 -4.29 -12.58
N VAL A 268 13.16 -5.21 -12.54
CA VAL A 268 12.26 -5.42 -11.40
C VAL A 268 12.51 -6.82 -10.86
N ALA A 269 12.56 -6.99 -9.55
CA ALA A 269 12.81 -8.29 -8.96
C ALA A 269 12.04 -8.52 -7.64
N LEU A 270 11.67 -9.78 -7.43
CA LEU A 270 11.09 -10.30 -6.21
C LEU A 270 12.20 -10.85 -5.31
N PHE A 271 12.13 -10.53 -4.03
CA PHE A 271 13.08 -10.94 -3.01
C PHE A 271 12.40 -11.60 -1.81
N GLU A 272 13.05 -12.61 -1.25
CA GLU A 272 12.64 -13.27 -0.02
C GLU A 272 13.78 -13.31 1.00
N SER A 273 13.41 -13.23 2.29
CA SER A 273 14.34 -13.42 3.40
C SER A 273 13.72 -14.30 4.47
N THR A 274 14.31 -15.45 4.76
CA THR A 274 13.88 -16.36 5.83
C THR A 274 14.51 -16.04 7.19
N ASN A 275 15.30 -14.97 7.29
CA ASN A 275 15.98 -14.55 8.51
C ASN A 275 15.68 -13.10 8.91
N PHE A 276 14.46 -12.67 8.54
CA PHE A 276 13.91 -11.37 8.87
C PHE A 276 14.75 -10.19 8.35
N GLY A 277 15.15 -10.26 7.07
CA GLY A 277 15.84 -9.17 6.37
C GLY A 277 17.33 -9.03 6.69
N ARG A 278 17.99 -10.10 7.18
CA ARG A 278 19.45 -10.11 7.31
C ARG A 278 20.12 -10.36 5.96
N ASP A 279 19.57 -11.30 5.19
CA ASP A 279 20.00 -11.61 3.83
C ASP A 279 18.75 -11.80 2.98
N PHE A 280 18.81 -11.40 1.72
CA PHE A 280 17.73 -11.56 0.75
C PHE A 280 18.21 -12.41 -0.43
N GLU A 281 17.34 -13.28 -0.89
CA GLU A 281 17.51 -14.06 -2.11
C GLU A 281 16.58 -13.52 -3.19
N ARG A 282 17.10 -13.30 -4.39
CA ARG A 282 16.28 -12.98 -5.55
C ARG A 282 15.55 -14.24 -6.01
N VAL A 283 14.22 -14.14 -6.17
CA VAL A 283 13.37 -15.27 -6.55
C VAL A 283 12.73 -15.01 -7.90
N SER A 284 12.71 -16.05 -8.75
CA SER A 284 12.03 -15.98 -10.04
C SER A 284 10.53 -16.25 -9.89
N PHE A 285 9.71 -15.52 -10.61
CA PHE A 285 8.28 -15.73 -10.72
C PHE A 285 7.83 -15.72 -12.19
N PRO A 286 6.66 -16.30 -12.54
CA PRO A 286 6.18 -16.40 -13.91
C PRO A 286 5.55 -15.07 -14.41
N GLY A 287 6.30 -13.97 -14.30
CA GLY A 287 5.92 -12.62 -14.74
C GLY A 287 6.57 -12.23 -16.06
N GLU A 288 6.03 -11.19 -16.69
CA GLU A 288 6.66 -10.53 -17.83
C GLU A 288 7.81 -9.61 -17.37
N PRO A 289 8.73 -9.23 -18.24
CA PRO A 289 9.68 -8.17 -17.91
C PRO A 289 8.95 -6.91 -17.41
N HIS A 290 9.48 -6.29 -16.33
CA HIS A 290 8.90 -5.10 -15.67
C HIS A 290 7.57 -5.32 -14.93
N GLU A 291 7.06 -6.55 -14.87
CA GLU A 291 5.93 -6.90 -14.02
C GLU A 291 6.35 -6.88 -12.55
N ILE A 292 5.65 -6.11 -11.73
CA ILE A 292 5.92 -5.96 -10.30
C ILE A 292 4.90 -6.72 -9.45
N VAL A 293 5.38 -7.41 -8.42
CA VAL A 293 4.50 -7.96 -7.36
C VAL A 293 4.23 -6.85 -6.35
N GLU A 294 2.95 -6.47 -6.20
CA GLU A 294 2.55 -5.36 -5.33
C GLU A 294 1.78 -5.78 -4.09
N THR A 295 1.35 -7.02 -4.02
CA THR A 295 0.44 -7.41 -2.94
C THR A 295 0.60 -8.89 -2.61
N TRP A 296 0.40 -9.23 -1.33
CA TRP A 296 0.45 -10.60 -0.83
C TRP A 296 -0.70 -10.84 0.14
N ALA A 297 -1.13 -12.09 0.22
CA ALA A 297 -2.06 -12.59 1.23
C ALA A 297 -1.72 -14.06 1.55
N VAL A 298 -2.41 -14.63 2.53
CA VAL A 298 -2.33 -16.06 2.85
C VAL A 298 -3.66 -16.71 2.51
N HIS A 299 -3.63 -17.75 1.67
CA HIS A 299 -4.79 -18.53 1.29
C HIS A 299 -4.54 -20.01 1.59
N ASP A 300 -5.36 -20.61 2.46
CA ASP A 300 -5.21 -22.01 2.92
C ASP A 300 -3.81 -22.38 3.47
N GLY A 301 -3.10 -21.39 4.03
CA GLY A 301 -1.75 -21.55 4.56
C GLY A 301 -0.65 -21.25 3.55
N ASP A 302 -0.96 -21.13 2.27
CA ASP A 302 0.01 -20.78 1.22
C ASP A 302 0.07 -19.27 1.03
N VAL A 303 1.27 -18.74 0.73
CA VAL A 303 1.44 -17.35 0.30
C VAL A 303 0.97 -17.22 -1.14
N ILE A 304 0.02 -16.32 -1.36
CA ILE A 304 -0.37 -15.87 -2.70
C ILE A 304 0.04 -14.42 -2.89
N CYS A 305 0.28 -14.03 -4.14
CA CYS A 305 0.62 -12.65 -4.48
C CYS A 305 -0.03 -12.22 -5.79
N GLY A 306 -0.18 -10.91 -5.93
CA GLY A 306 -0.73 -10.28 -7.12
C GLY A 306 0.30 -9.37 -7.78
N SER A 307 0.32 -9.35 -9.12
CA SER A 307 1.24 -8.56 -9.91
C SER A 307 0.56 -7.84 -11.06
N GLY A 308 1.24 -6.84 -11.60
CA GLY A 308 0.82 -6.08 -12.76
C GLY A 308 1.94 -5.25 -13.36
N LEU A 309 1.66 -4.66 -14.51
CA LEU A 309 2.51 -3.69 -15.20
C LEU A 309 2.04 -2.28 -14.84
N PHE A 310 2.78 -1.55 -14.01
CA PHE A 310 2.39 -0.23 -13.55
C PHE A 310 3.02 0.88 -14.38
N ASP A 311 2.24 1.95 -14.61
CA ASP A 311 2.66 3.20 -15.25
C ASP A 311 3.22 3.07 -16.67
N VAL A 312 2.76 2.09 -17.46
CA VAL A 312 3.05 1.99 -18.88
C VAL A 312 2.02 2.81 -19.66
N PRO A 313 2.34 4.03 -20.12
CA PRO A 313 1.43 4.82 -20.94
C PRO A 313 1.09 4.06 -22.24
N ASP A 314 -0.15 4.11 -22.69
CA ASP A 314 -0.64 3.58 -23.98
C ASP A 314 -0.68 2.05 -24.17
N GLN A 315 -0.47 1.20 -23.17
CA GLN A 315 -0.64 -0.26 -23.28
C GLN A 315 -1.88 -0.81 -22.54
N ARG A 316 -2.89 0.04 -22.28
CA ARG A 316 -4.05 -0.32 -21.45
C ARG A 316 -5.01 -1.32 -22.08
N ASP A 317 -4.93 -1.58 -23.37
CA ASP A 317 -5.90 -2.47 -24.06
C ASP A 317 -5.60 -3.97 -23.86
N ASP A 318 -4.39 -4.34 -23.35
CA ASP A 318 -3.98 -5.75 -23.18
C ASP A 318 -3.31 -6.00 -21.80
N VAL A 319 -3.62 -5.21 -20.76
CA VAL A 319 -3.04 -5.38 -19.43
C VAL A 319 -3.64 -6.62 -18.75
N GLU A 320 -2.76 -7.49 -18.29
CA GLU A 320 -3.14 -8.72 -17.59
C GLU A 320 -2.43 -8.76 -16.23
N GLY A 321 -3.24 -8.74 -15.16
CA GLY A 321 -2.75 -8.97 -13.80
C GLY A 321 -2.74 -10.47 -13.46
N ARG A 322 -1.77 -10.91 -12.67
CA ARG A 322 -1.63 -12.31 -12.25
C ARG A 322 -1.87 -12.46 -10.77
N ILE A 323 -2.49 -13.58 -10.43
CA ILE A 323 -2.44 -14.14 -9.08
C ILE A 323 -1.52 -15.36 -9.14
N MET A 324 -0.54 -15.37 -8.25
CA MET A 324 0.44 -16.45 -8.15
C MET A 324 0.41 -17.06 -6.77
N ARG A 325 0.71 -18.35 -6.67
CA ARG A 325 0.90 -19.09 -5.42
C ARG A 325 2.36 -19.46 -5.28
N ARG A 326 2.89 -19.29 -4.09
CA ARG A 326 4.20 -19.79 -3.70
C ARG A 326 4.05 -21.22 -3.19
N SER A 327 4.76 -22.16 -3.80
CA SER A 327 4.83 -23.55 -3.37
C SER A 327 5.83 -23.75 -2.21
N ASP A 328 5.79 -24.91 -1.56
CA ASP A 328 6.66 -25.27 -0.44
C ASP A 328 8.16 -25.24 -0.78
N ASP A 329 8.52 -25.49 -2.03
CA ASP A 329 9.90 -25.44 -2.53
C ASP A 329 10.36 -24.04 -2.95
N GLY A 330 9.51 -23.03 -2.74
CA GLY A 330 9.76 -21.62 -3.02
C GLY A 330 9.52 -21.20 -4.47
N ALA A 331 9.00 -22.08 -5.33
CA ALA A 331 8.63 -21.70 -6.69
C ALA A 331 7.27 -20.98 -6.71
N TYR A 332 7.07 -20.14 -7.71
CA TYR A 332 5.81 -19.44 -7.94
C TYR A 332 5.09 -20.01 -9.16
N GLU A 333 3.80 -20.23 -9.05
CA GLU A 333 2.93 -20.66 -10.15
C GLU A 333 1.75 -19.70 -10.32
N THR A 334 1.34 -19.43 -11.56
CA THR A 334 0.12 -18.63 -11.82
C THR A 334 -1.10 -19.49 -11.50
N VAL A 335 -1.97 -18.97 -10.64
CA VAL A 335 -3.23 -19.63 -10.20
C VAL A 335 -4.47 -18.83 -10.61
N GLY A 336 -4.31 -17.69 -11.27
CA GLY A 336 -5.41 -16.89 -11.81
C GLY A 336 -4.93 -15.66 -12.56
N ARG A 337 -5.85 -15.07 -13.35
CA ARG A 337 -5.60 -13.84 -14.13
C ARG A 337 -6.82 -12.96 -14.17
N VAL A 338 -6.61 -11.65 -14.22
CA VAL A 338 -7.65 -10.62 -14.42
C VAL A 338 -7.22 -9.63 -15.50
N ASP A 339 -8.17 -8.96 -16.14
CA ASP A 339 -7.93 -8.01 -17.24
C ASP A 339 -7.57 -6.60 -16.74
N ALA A 340 -6.79 -6.52 -15.66
CA ALA A 340 -6.35 -5.26 -15.05
C ALA A 340 -5.13 -5.49 -14.18
N ASN A 341 -4.35 -4.44 -13.87
CA ASN A 341 -3.22 -4.54 -12.95
C ASN A 341 -3.68 -4.83 -11.52
N VAL A 342 -3.14 -5.88 -10.91
CA VAL A 342 -3.46 -6.23 -9.53
C VAL A 342 -2.64 -5.37 -8.58
N SER A 343 -3.31 -4.55 -7.80
CA SER A 343 -2.71 -3.67 -6.80
C SER A 343 -2.90 -4.16 -5.37
N ARG A 344 -3.98 -4.91 -5.12
CA ARG A 344 -4.36 -5.42 -3.79
C ARG A 344 -4.97 -6.81 -3.89
N ILE A 345 -4.70 -7.63 -2.89
CA ILE A 345 -5.44 -8.86 -2.66
C ILE A 345 -5.78 -8.99 -1.18
N GLU A 346 -6.95 -9.55 -0.90
CA GLU A 346 -7.40 -9.88 0.45
C GLU A 346 -8.16 -11.20 0.42
N VAL A 347 -7.89 -12.08 1.38
CA VAL A 347 -8.60 -13.35 1.53
C VAL A 347 -9.61 -13.21 2.65
N VAL A 348 -10.88 -13.35 2.33
CA VAL A 348 -11.97 -13.22 3.29
C VAL A 348 -12.62 -14.57 3.56
N SER A 349 -12.98 -14.79 4.83
CA SER A 349 -13.80 -15.94 5.22
C SER A 349 -15.22 -15.74 4.71
N ALA A 350 -15.81 -16.81 4.15
CA ALA A 350 -17.21 -16.79 3.74
C ALA A 350 -18.14 -16.79 4.95
#